data_cbbfda0ecf2ce6394de6eebb1091816c
#
_entry.id   cbbfda0ecf2ce6394de6eebb1091816c
#
_cell.length_a   1.000
_cell.length_b   1.000
_cell.length_c   1.000
_cell.angle_alpha   90.00
_cell.angle_beta   90.00
_cell.angle_gamma   90.00
#
_symmetry.space_group_name_H-M   'P 1'
#
loop_
_entity.id
_entity.type
_entity.pdbx_description
1 polymer ?
#
loop_
_entity_poly.entity_id
_entity_poly.type
_entity_poly.pdbx_seq_one_letter_code
_entity_poly.pdbx_strand_id
1 'polypeptide(L)'
;MIKNYIELAFDTVKKNRMRSFLTSLGVAIGVASIMVILSLTGGIQNIIDGRIGGNIKGGVAVVMSKAADEGDVSTEVERGILEKIGRIPGVKKVVPVKVGFEQVRGDETQTGVQVIGTDQEFAKIHKIKMKSGQFLEDEKTGDFAVLGIDLARKLFGTTDATGRILEMSGRQFLVNGVMDEVNVQNLSSDLTINNAMLVSEKKLDRKILRGITEVDEQTSVEKVRDEITKINGGEKIVFKTEKEIIGQVSEARNVAVVMLGVISGVALFIGGIGVMNIMLVAAGERTHEIGIRKAVGATGKNILAQFMVESVILSVLGGILGILLGLGVIYGMGLFIKIEPFMNVEIAGLAFLAALVVGVVFGVYPAGVAAGKSPIGALKHYR
;
A
#
# COMPACT_ATOMS: atom_id res chain seq x y z
N MET A 1 23.66 -30.09 -25.92
CA MET A 1 23.19 -30.85 -24.74
C MET A 1 22.04 -30.10 -24.02
N ILE A 2 22.22 -28.88 -23.57
CA ILE A 2 21.13 -28.12 -22.84
C ILE A 2 19.85 -27.99 -23.68
N LYS A 3 19.93 -27.70 -24.98
CA LYS A 3 18.78 -27.59 -25.88
C LYS A 3 17.93 -28.88 -25.88
N ASN A 4 18.57 -30.06 -25.93
CA ASN A 4 17.87 -31.34 -25.90
C ASN A 4 17.17 -31.58 -24.54
N TYR A 5 17.75 -31.13 -23.41
CA TYR A 5 17.11 -31.23 -22.10
C TYR A 5 15.88 -30.33 -22.00
N ILE A 6 15.93 -29.13 -22.61
CA ILE A 6 14.79 -28.19 -22.65
C ILE A 6 13.64 -28.81 -23.48
N GLU A 7 13.92 -29.36 -24.66
CA GLU A 7 12.91 -30.02 -25.51
C GLU A 7 12.24 -31.19 -24.77
N LEU A 8 13.04 -32.07 -24.14
CA LEU A 8 12.55 -33.20 -23.34
C LEU A 8 11.68 -32.74 -22.15
N ALA A 9 12.06 -31.67 -21.50
CA ALA A 9 11.29 -31.11 -20.36
C ALA A 9 9.94 -30.57 -20.84
N PHE A 10 9.90 -29.85 -21.94
CA PHE A 10 8.64 -29.37 -22.55
C PHE A 10 7.72 -30.53 -22.97
N ASP A 11 8.26 -31.58 -23.54
CA ASP A 11 7.48 -32.78 -23.91
C ASP A 11 6.89 -33.46 -22.67
N THR A 12 7.65 -33.52 -21.57
CA THR A 12 7.17 -34.06 -20.29
C THR A 12 6.03 -33.23 -19.71
N VAL A 13 6.18 -31.91 -19.71
CA VAL A 13 5.12 -30.97 -19.26
C VAL A 13 3.85 -31.13 -20.11
N LYS A 14 4.00 -31.27 -21.44
CA LYS A 14 2.89 -31.44 -22.39
C LYS A 14 2.18 -32.79 -22.22
N LYS A 15 2.91 -33.85 -21.90
CA LYS A 15 2.36 -35.20 -21.69
C LYS A 15 1.55 -35.32 -20.39
N ASN A 16 1.94 -34.57 -19.33
CA ASN A 16 1.31 -34.63 -18.01
C ASN A 16 0.75 -33.26 -17.60
N ARG A 17 -0.09 -32.65 -18.45
CA ARG A 17 -0.58 -31.26 -18.31
C ARG A 17 -1.19 -30.93 -16.95
N MET A 18 -2.07 -31.82 -16.43
CA MET A 18 -2.77 -31.56 -15.16
C MET A 18 -1.80 -31.52 -13.98
N ARG A 19 -0.83 -32.45 -13.95
CA ARG A 19 0.18 -32.54 -12.90
C ARG A 19 1.11 -31.34 -12.94
N SER A 20 1.61 -30.98 -14.12
CA SER A 20 2.45 -29.81 -14.33
C SER A 20 1.74 -28.50 -13.97
N PHE A 21 0.45 -28.39 -14.32
CA PHE A 21 -0.37 -27.22 -13.97
C PHE A 21 -0.54 -27.08 -12.46
N LEU A 22 -0.94 -28.15 -11.74
CA LEU A 22 -1.10 -28.10 -10.29
C LEU A 22 0.21 -27.72 -9.57
N THR A 23 1.33 -28.25 -10.06
CA THR A 23 2.64 -27.92 -9.50
C THR A 23 3.01 -26.47 -9.72
N SER A 24 2.87 -26.00 -10.96
CA SER A 24 3.15 -24.60 -11.31
C SER A 24 2.22 -23.64 -10.59
N LEU A 25 0.97 -24.05 -10.29
CA LEU A 25 0.00 -23.24 -9.56
C LEU A 25 0.47 -22.95 -8.12
N GLY A 26 1.04 -23.93 -7.42
CA GLY A 26 1.60 -23.69 -6.08
C GLY A 26 2.71 -22.63 -6.08
N VAL A 27 3.64 -22.73 -7.04
CA VAL A 27 4.68 -21.71 -7.22
C VAL A 27 4.07 -20.38 -7.65
N ALA A 28 3.07 -20.39 -8.54
CA ALA A 28 2.41 -19.20 -9.04
C ALA A 28 1.73 -18.39 -7.93
N ILE A 29 1.04 -19.05 -6.99
CA ILE A 29 0.42 -18.40 -5.84
C ILE A 29 1.47 -17.72 -4.96
N GLY A 30 2.59 -18.40 -4.67
CA GLY A 30 3.69 -17.83 -3.90
C GLY A 30 4.31 -16.59 -4.57
N VAL A 31 4.57 -16.67 -5.87
CA VAL A 31 5.11 -15.56 -6.67
C VAL A 31 4.13 -14.39 -6.76
N ALA A 32 2.85 -14.67 -7.02
CA ALA A 32 1.80 -13.65 -7.04
C ALA A 32 1.68 -12.92 -5.70
N SER A 33 1.75 -13.65 -4.59
CA SER A 33 1.73 -13.06 -3.24
C SER A 33 2.91 -12.10 -3.03
N ILE A 34 4.12 -12.49 -3.42
CA ILE A 34 5.31 -11.63 -3.34
C ILE A 34 5.10 -10.35 -4.16
N MET A 35 4.60 -10.48 -5.39
CA MET A 35 4.34 -9.33 -6.26
C MET A 35 3.33 -8.36 -5.66
N VAL A 36 2.20 -8.86 -5.18
CA VAL A 36 1.14 -8.04 -4.58
C VAL A 36 1.67 -7.29 -3.36
N ILE A 37 2.41 -7.95 -2.48
CA ILE A 37 2.97 -7.33 -1.26
C ILE A 37 3.98 -6.23 -1.62
N LEU A 38 4.92 -6.51 -2.52
CA LEU A 38 5.92 -5.52 -2.91
C LEU A 38 5.30 -4.33 -3.67
N SER A 39 4.28 -4.58 -4.49
CA SER A 39 3.54 -3.53 -5.19
C SER A 39 2.78 -2.60 -4.23
N LEU A 40 2.05 -3.17 -3.26
CA LEU A 40 1.35 -2.39 -2.23
C LEU A 40 2.34 -1.57 -1.39
N THR A 41 3.44 -2.20 -1.00
CA THR A 41 4.49 -1.54 -0.21
C THR A 41 5.14 -0.38 -0.98
N GLY A 42 5.42 -0.58 -2.26
CA GLY A 42 5.95 0.47 -3.14
C GLY A 42 4.98 1.61 -3.35
N GLY A 43 3.67 1.32 -3.49
CA GLY A 43 2.62 2.33 -3.58
C GLY A 43 2.56 3.21 -2.32
N ILE A 44 2.62 2.60 -1.13
CA ILE A 44 2.67 3.34 0.14
C ILE A 44 3.96 4.17 0.23
N GLN A 45 5.10 3.63 -0.20
CA GLN A 45 6.37 4.38 -0.20
C GLN A 45 6.31 5.62 -1.10
N ASN A 46 5.74 5.51 -2.30
CA ASN A 46 5.57 6.66 -3.20
C ASN A 46 4.70 7.75 -2.58
N ILE A 47 3.64 7.36 -1.86
CA ILE A 47 2.81 8.30 -1.12
C ILE A 47 3.63 9.02 -0.03
N ILE A 48 4.49 8.30 0.69
CA ILE A 48 5.36 8.85 1.72
C ILE A 48 6.41 9.78 1.11
N ASP A 49 7.10 9.34 0.05
CA ASP A 49 8.17 10.10 -0.60
C ASP A 49 7.63 11.37 -1.28
N GLY A 50 6.43 11.30 -1.84
CA GLY A 50 5.74 12.47 -2.37
C GLY A 50 5.40 13.51 -1.28
N ARG A 51 5.15 13.09 -0.04
CA ARG A 51 4.96 13.98 1.11
C ARG A 51 6.26 14.62 1.58
N ILE A 52 7.36 13.88 1.64
CA ILE A 52 8.68 14.37 2.07
C ILE A 52 9.37 15.20 0.98
N GLY A 53 9.18 14.84 -0.30
CA GLY A 53 9.83 15.48 -1.45
C GLY A 53 9.31 16.87 -1.81
N GLY A 54 8.15 17.25 -1.33
CA GLY A 54 7.64 18.62 -1.47
C GLY A 54 8.26 19.53 -0.43
N ASN A 55 9.42 20.16 -0.75
CA ASN A 55 10.12 21.26 -0.04
C ASN A 55 9.35 21.88 1.14
N ILE A 56 9.11 21.13 2.22
CA ILE A 56 8.57 21.65 3.46
C ILE A 56 9.76 22.20 4.22
N LYS A 57 10.13 23.43 3.86
CA LYS A 57 10.96 24.29 4.69
C LYS A 57 10.11 24.70 5.89
N GLY A 58 10.35 24.13 7.04
CA GLY A 58 9.53 24.28 8.24
C GLY A 58 8.57 23.07 8.38
N GLY A 59 8.63 22.36 9.50
CA GLY A 59 7.85 21.14 9.71
C GLY A 59 6.40 21.46 10.03
N VAL A 60 5.44 20.86 9.31
CA VAL A 60 4.05 20.82 9.78
C VAL A 60 3.98 19.92 11.00
N ALA A 61 3.32 20.37 12.04
CA ALA A 61 3.09 19.60 13.25
C ALA A 61 1.60 19.51 13.57
N VAL A 62 1.22 18.39 14.14
CA VAL A 62 -0.15 18.09 14.57
C VAL A 62 -0.18 18.08 16.10
N VAL A 63 -1.15 18.75 16.66
CA VAL A 63 -1.46 18.81 18.08
C VAL A 63 -2.75 18.02 18.31
N MET A 64 -2.71 17.00 19.10
CA MET A 64 -3.89 16.17 19.39
C MET A 64 -3.91 15.71 20.85
N SER A 65 -5.04 15.23 21.32
CA SER A 65 -5.11 14.59 22.62
C SER A 65 -4.31 13.28 22.62
N LYS A 66 -3.70 12.97 23.77
CA LYS A 66 -2.99 11.70 23.98
C LYS A 66 -3.91 10.49 23.76
N ALA A 67 -5.16 10.57 24.22
CA ALA A 67 -6.13 9.52 23.97
C ALA A 67 -6.47 9.35 22.48
N ALA A 68 -6.49 10.46 21.71
CA ALA A 68 -6.67 10.39 20.26
C ALA A 68 -5.48 9.73 19.55
N ASP A 69 -4.27 9.94 20.05
CA ASP A 69 -3.06 9.29 19.56
C ASP A 69 -3.05 7.78 19.86
N GLU A 70 -3.66 7.38 20.97
CA GLU A 70 -3.83 5.99 21.40
C GLU A 70 -5.06 5.31 20.74
N GLY A 71 -5.80 6.01 19.89
CA GLY A 71 -6.91 5.47 19.08
C GLY A 71 -8.32 5.94 19.47
N ASP A 72 -8.48 6.71 20.55
CA ASP A 72 -9.76 7.32 20.93
C ASP A 72 -9.97 8.65 20.20
N VAL A 73 -10.45 8.58 18.98
CA VAL A 73 -10.74 9.76 18.11
C VAL A 73 -11.86 10.66 18.63
N SER A 74 -12.52 10.33 19.75
CA SER A 74 -13.59 11.13 20.33
C SER A 74 -13.07 12.26 21.27
N THR A 75 -11.80 12.22 21.61
CA THR A 75 -11.21 13.12 22.63
C THR A 75 -10.90 14.51 22.05
N GLU A 76 -11.39 15.51 22.75
CA GLU A 76 -11.29 16.93 22.38
C GLU A 76 -9.97 17.55 22.79
N VAL A 77 -9.49 18.50 22.00
CA VAL A 77 -8.44 19.45 22.38
C VAL A 77 -9.07 20.80 22.69
N GLU A 78 -8.84 21.29 23.89
CA GLU A 78 -9.38 22.60 24.28
C GLU A 78 -8.74 23.73 23.47
N ARG A 79 -9.56 24.65 22.98
CA ARG A 79 -9.10 25.84 22.22
C ARG A 79 -8.03 26.64 22.98
N GLY A 80 -8.25 26.85 24.29
CA GLY A 80 -7.32 27.60 25.13
C GLY A 80 -5.92 26.98 25.17
N ILE A 81 -5.81 25.66 25.05
CA ILE A 81 -4.51 24.97 24.95
C ILE A 81 -3.86 25.27 23.59
N LEU A 82 -4.62 25.18 22.47
CA LEU A 82 -4.10 25.49 21.13
C LEU A 82 -3.59 26.94 21.04
N GLU A 83 -4.30 27.91 21.61
CA GLU A 83 -3.86 29.29 21.65
C GLU A 83 -2.56 29.50 22.44
N LYS A 84 -2.42 28.80 23.59
CA LYS A 84 -1.18 28.84 24.38
C LYS A 84 -0.02 28.20 23.61
N ILE A 85 -0.23 27.07 22.92
CA ILE A 85 0.78 26.42 22.10
C ILE A 85 1.23 27.36 20.96
N GLY A 86 0.32 28.08 20.33
CA GLY A 86 0.64 29.06 19.29
C GLY A 86 1.46 30.28 19.76
N ARG A 87 1.64 30.44 21.09
CA ARG A 87 2.51 31.49 21.69
C ARG A 87 3.92 30.99 21.99
N ILE A 88 4.19 29.70 21.82
CA ILE A 88 5.52 29.14 22.04
C ILE A 88 6.46 29.64 20.94
N PRO A 89 7.66 30.17 21.27
CA PRO A 89 8.61 30.63 20.26
C PRO A 89 8.95 29.54 19.23
N GLY A 90 8.83 29.91 17.95
CA GLY A 90 9.07 29.00 16.82
C GLY A 90 7.85 28.17 16.41
N VAL A 91 6.72 28.26 17.10
CA VAL A 91 5.45 27.69 16.68
C VAL A 91 4.61 28.82 16.06
N LYS A 92 4.10 28.60 14.85
CA LYS A 92 3.16 29.52 14.22
C LYS A 92 1.75 29.35 14.80
N LYS A 93 0.79 30.15 14.33
CA LYS A 93 -0.61 30.02 14.73
C LYS A 93 -1.07 28.57 14.59
N VAL A 94 -1.66 28.03 15.66
CA VAL A 94 -2.26 26.70 15.63
C VAL A 94 -3.66 26.80 15.07
N VAL A 95 -3.91 26.12 13.97
CA VAL A 95 -5.19 26.07 13.27
C VAL A 95 -6.04 24.94 13.84
N PRO A 96 -7.22 25.23 14.42
CA PRO A 96 -8.11 24.19 14.89
C PRO A 96 -8.75 23.44 13.73
N VAL A 97 -8.89 22.12 13.89
CA VAL A 97 -9.56 21.26 12.93
C VAL A 97 -10.65 20.47 13.63
N LYS A 98 -11.87 20.70 13.19
CA LYS A 98 -13.06 19.94 13.56
C LYS A 98 -13.42 19.03 12.39
N VAL A 99 -13.90 17.83 12.65
CA VAL A 99 -14.33 16.90 11.61
C VAL A 99 -15.71 16.35 11.95
N GLY A 100 -16.59 16.31 10.97
CA GLY A 100 -17.91 15.72 11.07
C GLY A 100 -18.27 15.00 9.79
N PHE A 101 -19.28 14.14 9.87
CA PHE A 101 -19.93 13.55 8.69
C PHE A 101 -21.36 14.03 8.66
N GLU A 102 -21.74 14.73 7.60
CA GLU A 102 -23.03 15.37 7.46
C GLU A 102 -23.64 15.01 6.10
N GLN A 103 -24.99 15.05 6.05
CA GLN A 103 -25.71 14.97 4.78
C GLN A 103 -25.73 16.36 4.14
N VAL A 104 -25.19 16.44 2.94
CA VAL A 104 -25.16 17.68 2.16
C VAL A 104 -25.98 17.49 0.90
N ARG A 105 -26.85 18.47 0.62
CA ARG A 105 -27.71 18.51 -0.55
C ARG A 105 -27.26 19.62 -1.49
N GLY A 106 -26.97 19.28 -2.75
CA GLY A 106 -26.81 20.20 -3.87
C GLY A 106 -28.08 20.35 -4.68
N ASP A 107 -27.93 20.73 -5.96
CA ASP A 107 -29.08 20.97 -6.85
C ASP A 107 -29.93 19.70 -7.08
N GLU A 108 -29.31 18.56 -7.35
CA GLU A 108 -30.00 17.32 -7.73
C GLU A 108 -29.69 16.14 -6.83
N THR A 109 -28.62 16.21 -6.03
CA THR A 109 -28.12 15.09 -5.25
C THR A 109 -27.93 15.41 -3.78
N GLN A 110 -28.24 14.42 -2.94
CA GLN A 110 -27.90 14.43 -1.52
C GLN A 110 -26.88 13.33 -1.26
N THR A 111 -25.81 13.65 -0.53
CA THR A 111 -24.76 12.69 -0.22
C THR A 111 -24.14 12.95 1.15
N GLY A 112 -23.76 11.87 1.83
CA GLY A 112 -22.96 11.94 3.05
C GLY A 112 -21.52 12.35 2.72
N VAL A 113 -21.01 13.38 3.38
CA VAL A 113 -19.66 13.92 3.15
C VAL A 113 -18.95 14.20 4.45
N GLN A 114 -17.64 14.18 4.39
CA GLN A 114 -16.81 14.69 5.47
C GLN A 114 -16.85 16.22 5.46
N VAL A 115 -17.20 16.82 6.58
CA VAL A 115 -17.19 18.28 6.77
C VAL A 115 -16.04 18.64 7.70
N ILE A 116 -15.21 19.58 7.26
CA ILE A 116 -14.03 20.03 7.98
C ILE A 116 -14.26 21.48 8.39
N GLY A 117 -14.33 21.72 9.71
CA GLY A 117 -14.36 23.05 10.28
C GLY A 117 -12.94 23.55 10.54
N THR A 118 -12.54 24.64 9.87
CA THR A 118 -11.18 25.18 9.97
C THR A 118 -11.15 26.69 9.69
N ASP A 119 -9.97 27.30 9.62
CA ASP A 119 -9.77 28.71 9.27
C ASP A 119 -8.96 28.87 7.96
N GLN A 120 -8.74 30.14 7.52
CA GLN A 120 -8.02 30.42 6.27
C GLN A 120 -6.56 29.98 6.28
N GLU A 121 -5.91 29.89 7.44
CA GLU A 121 -4.51 29.47 7.54
C GLU A 121 -4.33 27.99 7.17
N PHE A 122 -5.38 27.20 7.28
CA PHE A 122 -5.37 25.80 6.85
C PHE A 122 -4.94 25.65 5.38
N ALA A 123 -5.46 26.50 4.50
CA ALA A 123 -5.09 26.47 3.08
C ALA A 123 -3.62 26.83 2.86
N LYS A 124 -3.08 27.75 3.64
CA LYS A 124 -1.66 28.17 3.55
C LYS A 124 -0.73 27.05 4.02
N ILE A 125 -1.03 26.44 5.17
CA ILE A 125 -0.24 25.33 5.73
C ILE A 125 -0.20 24.16 4.73
N HIS A 126 -1.35 23.82 4.16
CA HIS A 126 -1.46 22.69 3.22
C HIS A 126 -1.20 23.07 1.76
N LYS A 127 -0.85 24.35 1.47
CA LYS A 127 -0.61 24.88 0.11
C LYS A 127 -1.74 24.51 -0.87
N ILE A 128 -2.99 24.58 -0.39
CA ILE A 128 -4.17 24.28 -1.17
C ILE A 128 -4.33 25.32 -2.28
N LYS A 129 -4.43 24.83 -3.52
CA LYS A 129 -4.75 25.66 -4.68
C LYS A 129 -6.25 25.67 -4.91
N MET A 130 -6.78 26.81 -5.32
CA MET A 130 -8.18 26.94 -5.71
C MET A 130 -8.32 26.74 -7.22
N LYS A 131 -9.30 25.94 -7.62
CA LYS A 131 -9.73 25.75 -9.01
C LYS A 131 -10.58 26.93 -9.47
N SER A 132 -11.51 27.35 -8.60
CA SER A 132 -12.39 28.51 -8.81
C SER A 132 -12.73 29.14 -7.47
N GLY A 133 -13.04 30.44 -7.49
CA GLY A 133 -13.38 31.20 -6.29
C GLY A 133 -12.22 31.40 -5.32
N GLN A 134 -12.54 31.54 -4.04
CA GLN A 134 -11.61 31.82 -2.97
C GLN A 134 -11.79 30.84 -1.81
N PHE A 135 -10.74 30.67 -0.98
CA PHE A 135 -10.85 29.89 0.25
C PHE A 135 -11.67 30.64 1.30
N LEU A 136 -11.89 30.01 2.45
CA LEU A 136 -12.59 30.65 3.58
C LEU A 136 -11.87 31.90 4.03
N GLU A 137 -12.60 32.96 4.31
CA GLU A 137 -12.11 34.19 4.91
C GLU A 137 -12.72 34.34 6.31
N ASP A 138 -11.87 34.58 7.31
CA ASP A 138 -12.30 34.65 8.72
C ASP A 138 -13.23 35.83 9.02
N GLU A 139 -13.15 36.91 8.24
CA GLU A 139 -13.89 38.14 8.47
C GLU A 139 -15.26 38.19 7.77
N LYS A 140 -15.54 37.29 6.84
CA LYS A 140 -16.84 37.26 6.15
C LYS A 140 -17.94 36.75 7.05
N THR A 141 -18.92 37.60 7.30
CA THR A 141 -20.19 37.23 7.95
C THR A 141 -21.06 36.51 6.95
N GLY A 142 -21.26 35.17 7.15
CA GLY A 142 -22.12 34.35 6.30
C GLY A 142 -21.81 32.87 6.46
N ASP A 143 -22.65 32.04 5.88
CA ASP A 143 -22.46 30.60 5.83
C ASP A 143 -21.82 30.29 4.49
N PHE A 144 -20.47 30.28 4.46
CA PHE A 144 -19.67 29.96 3.28
C PHE A 144 -19.09 28.55 3.37
N ALA A 145 -18.99 27.90 2.22
CA ALA A 145 -18.36 26.61 2.08
C ALA A 145 -17.32 26.61 0.95
N VAL A 146 -16.27 25.84 1.13
CA VAL A 146 -15.31 25.49 0.08
C VAL A 146 -15.43 24.00 -0.17
N LEU A 147 -15.53 23.61 -1.44
CA LEU A 147 -15.74 22.22 -1.82
C LEU A 147 -14.45 21.62 -2.40
N GLY A 148 -14.25 20.33 -2.10
CA GLY A 148 -13.31 19.52 -2.85
C GLY A 148 -13.83 19.27 -4.28
N ILE A 149 -12.92 19.10 -5.22
CA ILE A 149 -13.24 18.96 -6.65
C ILE A 149 -14.20 17.82 -6.94
N ASP A 150 -14.03 16.66 -6.26
CA ASP A 150 -14.88 15.50 -6.45
C ASP A 150 -16.28 15.71 -5.87
N LEU A 151 -16.34 16.41 -4.74
CA LEU A 151 -17.63 16.78 -4.12
C LEU A 151 -18.40 17.77 -4.98
N ALA A 152 -17.73 18.78 -5.53
CA ALA A 152 -18.36 19.75 -6.43
C ALA A 152 -18.94 19.05 -7.67
N ARG A 153 -18.20 18.13 -8.27
CA ARG A 153 -18.68 17.33 -9.40
C ARG A 153 -19.87 16.46 -9.02
N LYS A 154 -19.85 15.87 -7.81
CA LYS A 154 -20.92 14.97 -7.34
C LYS A 154 -22.22 15.71 -7.02
N LEU A 155 -22.13 16.91 -6.42
CA LEU A 155 -23.30 17.67 -6.00
C LEU A 155 -23.91 18.52 -7.13
N PHE A 156 -23.08 19.00 -8.07
CA PHE A 156 -23.47 19.99 -9.06
C PHE A 156 -23.14 19.59 -10.51
N GLY A 157 -22.57 18.40 -10.74
CA GLY A 157 -22.16 17.95 -12.08
C GLY A 157 -21.01 18.75 -12.71
N THR A 158 -20.44 19.72 -11.99
CA THR A 158 -19.38 20.60 -12.49
C THR A 158 -18.26 20.78 -11.47
N THR A 159 -17.08 21.15 -11.94
CA THR A 159 -15.94 21.55 -11.09
C THR A 159 -15.92 23.04 -10.80
N ASP A 160 -16.81 23.83 -11.39
CA ASP A 160 -17.01 25.24 -11.10
C ASP A 160 -18.40 25.44 -10.49
N ALA A 161 -18.46 25.23 -9.17
CA ALA A 161 -19.67 25.37 -8.38
C ALA A 161 -19.69 26.68 -7.57
N THR A 162 -18.78 27.62 -7.85
CA THR A 162 -18.70 28.88 -7.13
C THR A 162 -19.99 29.67 -7.29
N GLY A 163 -20.51 30.23 -6.18
CA GLY A 163 -21.76 31.00 -6.16
C GLY A 163 -23.02 30.13 -6.07
N ARG A 164 -22.94 28.80 -6.12
CA ARG A 164 -24.08 27.92 -5.89
C ARG A 164 -24.40 27.79 -4.40
N ILE A 165 -25.62 27.40 -4.09
CA ILE A 165 -26.09 27.19 -2.73
C ILE A 165 -26.22 25.69 -2.48
N LEU A 166 -25.75 25.25 -1.32
CA LEU A 166 -25.95 23.89 -0.81
C LEU A 166 -26.59 23.95 0.57
N GLU A 167 -27.26 22.87 0.95
CA GLU A 167 -27.90 22.72 2.25
C GLU A 167 -27.17 21.66 3.09
N MET A 168 -26.89 22.00 4.35
CA MET A 168 -26.31 21.10 5.34
C MET A 168 -27.01 21.33 6.69
N SER A 169 -27.58 20.28 7.28
CA SER A 169 -28.25 20.35 8.60
C SER A 169 -29.31 21.47 8.71
N GLY A 170 -30.08 21.69 7.63
CA GLY A 170 -31.12 22.73 7.56
C GLY A 170 -30.59 24.18 7.40
N ARG A 171 -29.29 24.37 7.14
CA ARG A 171 -28.65 25.66 6.85
C ARG A 171 -28.22 25.70 5.40
N GLN A 172 -28.33 26.86 4.80
CA GLN A 172 -27.84 27.13 3.45
C GLN A 172 -26.43 27.70 3.50
N PHE A 173 -25.54 27.13 2.70
CA PHE A 173 -24.15 27.59 2.55
C PHE A 173 -23.94 28.02 1.11
N LEU A 174 -23.33 29.20 0.94
CA LEU A 174 -22.87 29.67 -0.35
C LEU A 174 -21.48 29.07 -0.66
N VAL A 175 -21.33 28.44 -1.82
CA VAL A 175 -20.04 27.93 -2.26
C VAL A 175 -19.12 29.10 -2.62
N ASN A 176 -18.14 29.40 -1.78
CA ASN A 176 -17.16 30.46 -1.97
C ASN A 176 -16.06 30.07 -2.97
N GLY A 177 -15.81 28.79 -3.12
CA GLY A 177 -14.84 28.26 -4.09
C GLY A 177 -14.76 26.75 -4.13
N VAL A 178 -14.08 26.27 -5.14
CA VAL A 178 -13.76 24.84 -5.31
C VAL A 178 -12.25 24.68 -5.31
N MET A 179 -11.75 23.76 -4.50
CA MET A 179 -10.33 23.43 -4.45
C MET A 179 -9.91 22.69 -5.71
N ASP A 180 -8.70 22.93 -6.16
CA ASP A 180 -8.09 22.09 -7.19
C ASP A 180 -7.86 20.68 -6.64
N GLU A 181 -7.56 19.75 -7.52
CA GLU A 181 -7.25 18.38 -7.11
C GLU A 181 -6.06 18.38 -6.14
N VAL A 182 -6.37 18.09 -4.89
CA VAL A 182 -5.34 17.94 -3.86
C VAL A 182 -4.86 16.50 -3.94
N ASN A 183 -3.63 16.33 -4.41
CA ASN A 183 -3.02 15.03 -4.35
C ASN A 183 -2.93 14.62 -2.87
N VAL A 184 -3.51 13.45 -2.53
CA VAL A 184 -3.59 12.90 -1.16
C VAL A 184 -2.21 12.86 -0.47
N GLN A 185 -1.15 12.97 -1.28
CA GLN A 185 0.24 13.05 -0.84
C GLN A 185 0.55 14.25 0.07
N ASN A 186 -0.28 15.29 0.10
CA ASN A 186 0.01 16.55 0.82
C ASN A 186 -0.74 16.72 2.15
N LEU A 187 -1.50 15.71 2.61
CA LEU A 187 -2.32 15.85 3.82
C LEU A 187 -2.15 14.71 4.82
N SER A 188 -2.27 15.06 6.10
CA SER A 188 -2.39 14.08 7.18
C SER A 188 -3.55 13.12 6.90
N SER A 189 -3.30 11.85 7.06
CA SER A 189 -3.95 10.67 6.47
C SER A 189 -5.46 10.49 6.57
N ASP A 190 -6.17 11.32 7.35
CA ASP A 190 -7.59 11.07 7.66
C ASP A 190 -8.57 11.97 6.93
N LEU A 191 -8.08 12.94 6.13
CA LEU A 191 -8.91 13.92 5.48
C LEU A 191 -9.01 13.64 3.97
N THR A 192 -10.17 13.19 3.53
CA THR A 192 -10.51 13.04 2.10
C THR A 192 -10.92 14.40 1.50
N ILE A 193 -9.96 15.32 1.39
CA ILE A 193 -10.24 16.73 1.03
C ILE A 193 -10.91 16.87 -0.34
N ASN A 194 -10.57 16.04 -1.33
CA ASN A 194 -11.20 16.13 -2.65
C ASN A 194 -12.71 15.82 -2.61
N ASN A 195 -13.17 15.04 -1.62
CA ASN A 195 -14.59 14.75 -1.40
C ASN A 195 -15.13 15.34 -0.09
N ALA A 196 -14.52 16.43 0.39
CA ALA A 196 -14.93 17.09 1.62
C ALA A 196 -15.52 18.47 1.36
N MET A 197 -16.31 18.94 2.33
CA MET A 197 -16.79 20.29 2.45
C MET A 197 -16.02 20.98 3.58
N LEU A 198 -15.40 22.12 3.31
CA LEU A 198 -14.75 22.93 4.32
C LEU A 198 -15.63 24.13 4.67
N VAL A 199 -15.75 24.39 5.96
CA VAL A 199 -16.51 25.52 6.51
C VAL A 199 -15.69 26.20 7.60
N SER A 200 -16.06 27.44 7.96
CA SER A 200 -15.46 28.07 9.13
C SER A 200 -15.69 27.18 10.36
N GLU A 201 -14.67 27.02 11.19
CA GLU A 201 -14.73 26.18 12.39
C GLU A 201 -15.86 26.58 13.36
N LYS A 202 -16.24 27.89 13.33
CA LYS A 202 -17.34 28.45 14.13
C LYS A 202 -18.72 27.95 13.67
N LYS A 203 -18.82 27.50 12.42
CA LYS A 203 -20.08 27.06 11.81
C LYS A 203 -20.33 25.56 11.97
N LEU A 204 -19.32 24.81 12.38
CA LEU A 204 -19.43 23.38 12.67
C LEU A 204 -19.51 23.15 14.18
N ASP A 205 -20.69 22.71 14.63
CA ASP A 205 -20.93 22.36 16.04
C ASP A 205 -20.35 20.98 16.35
N ARG A 206 -19.04 20.91 16.41
CA ARG A 206 -18.26 19.72 16.71
C ARG A 206 -17.06 20.06 17.58
N LYS A 207 -16.52 19.06 18.24
CA LYS A 207 -15.33 19.20 19.06
C LYS A 207 -14.08 19.41 18.18
N ILE A 208 -13.09 20.13 18.70
CA ILE A 208 -11.78 20.25 18.06
C ILE A 208 -11.05 18.93 18.28
N LEU A 209 -10.82 18.19 17.20
CA LEU A 209 -10.11 16.91 17.27
C LEU A 209 -8.59 17.10 17.29
N ARG A 210 -8.11 18.13 16.59
CA ARG A 210 -6.67 18.42 16.48
C ARG A 210 -6.41 19.88 16.14
N GLY A 211 -5.19 20.32 16.42
CA GLY A 211 -4.61 21.54 15.89
C GLY A 211 -3.55 21.24 14.86
N ILE A 212 -3.39 22.08 13.85
CA ILE A 212 -2.31 21.97 12.87
C ILE A 212 -1.53 23.28 12.90
N THR A 213 -0.20 23.18 12.88
CA THR A 213 0.67 24.35 12.89
C THR A 213 1.93 24.09 12.08
N GLU A 214 2.62 25.15 11.71
CA GLU A 214 3.99 25.09 11.21
C GLU A 214 4.97 25.40 12.33
N VAL A 215 6.09 24.72 12.33
CA VAL A 215 7.23 24.95 13.24
C VAL A 215 8.41 25.45 12.43
N ASP A 216 9.07 26.48 12.91
CA ASP A 216 10.27 27.00 12.25
C ASP A 216 11.41 25.96 12.24
N GLU A 217 12.15 25.87 11.14
CA GLU A 217 13.25 24.92 10.94
C GLU A 217 14.32 24.94 12.05
N GLN A 218 14.53 26.11 12.65
CA GLN A 218 15.54 26.30 13.69
C GLN A 218 15.05 25.93 15.09
N THR A 219 13.75 25.61 15.24
CA THR A 219 13.15 25.32 16.54
C THR A 219 13.25 23.84 16.83
N SER A 220 13.86 23.50 17.99
CA SER A 220 13.89 22.12 18.45
C SER A 220 12.49 21.66 18.87
N VAL A 221 12.04 20.58 18.29
CA VAL A 221 10.72 19.95 18.59
C VAL A 221 10.64 19.54 20.06
N GLU A 222 11.76 19.06 20.64
CA GLU A 222 11.83 18.68 22.06
C GLU A 222 11.56 19.90 22.96
N LYS A 223 12.12 21.07 22.66
CA LYS A 223 11.85 22.30 23.42
C LYS A 223 10.38 22.69 23.33
N VAL A 224 9.76 22.55 22.18
CA VAL A 224 8.32 22.82 22.02
C VAL A 224 7.50 21.85 22.89
N ARG A 225 7.85 20.58 22.93
CA ARG A 225 7.18 19.60 23.79
C ARG A 225 7.35 19.90 25.28
N ASP A 226 8.55 20.28 25.70
CA ASP A 226 8.81 20.66 27.09
C ASP A 226 7.99 21.89 27.50
N GLU A 227 7.84 22.86 26.60
CA GLU A 227 6.98 24.04 26.86
C GLU A 227 5.49 23.65 26.90
N ILE A 228 5.04 22.74 26.04
CA ILE A 228 3.65 22.25 26.04
C ILE A 228 3.34 21.54 27.36
N THR A 229 4.24 20.73 27.91
CA THR A 229 4.01 20.05 29.19
C THR A 229 3.88 20.99 30.39
N LYS A 230 4.44 22.20 30.30
CA LYS A 230 4.28 23.25 31.32
C LYS A 230 2.93 23.96 31.27
N ILE A 231 2.22 23.86 30.17
CA ILE A 231 0.87 24.42 30.02
C ILE A 231 -0.09 23.54 30.84
N ASN A 232 -0.99 24.17 31.63
CA ASN A 232 -2.02 23.43 32.36
C ASN A 232 -2.90 22.62 31.39
N GLY A 233 -2.93 21.31 31.52
CA GLY A 233 -3.57 20.38 30.62
C GLY A 233 -2.69 19.92 29.44
N GLY A 234 -1.47 20.45 29.31
CA GLY A 234 -0.53 20.09 28.23
C GLY A 234 0.02 18.66 28.34
N GLU A 235 -0.01 18.06 29.54
CA GLU A 235 0.35 16.66 29.77
C GLU A 235 -0.56 15.67 29.05
N LYS A 236 -1.75 16.11 28.66
CA LYS A 236 -2.73 15.32 27.89
C LYS A 236 -2.59 15.54 26.37
N ILE A 237 -1.65 16.36 25.96
CA ILE A 237 -1.45 16.73 24.56
C ILE A 237 -0.24 16.02 23.98
N VAL A 238 -0.39 15.52 22.78
CA VAL A 238 0.69 14.99 21.95
C VAL A 238 0.96 15.98 20.83
N PHE A 239 2.23 16.31 20.66
CA PHE A 239 2.73 17.15 19.60
C PHE A 239 3.63 16.30 18.70
N LYS A 240 3.18 16.03 17.48
CA LYS A 240 3.92 15.23 16.50
C LYS A 240 4.19 16.01 15.24
N THR A 241 5.41 15.95 14.77
CA THR A 241 5.76 16.47 13.46
C THR A 241 5.29 15.51 12.36
N GLU A 242 5.06 16.03 11.16
CA GLU A 242 4.71 15.20 10.00
C GLU A 242 5.78 14.12 9.75
N LYS A 243 7.05 14.44 9.95
CA LYS A 243 8.16 13.48 9.84
C LYS A 243 8.02 12.30 10.82
N GLU A 244 7.58 12.53 12.03
CA GLU A 244 7.38 11.48 13.04
C GLU A 244 6.16 10.62 12.70
N ILE A 245 5.07 11.24 12.23
CA ILE A 245 3.89 10.51 11.77
C ILE A 245 4.26 9.60 10.60
N ILE A 246 4.99 10.13 9.62
CA ILE A 246 5.50 9.35 8.48
C ILE A 246 6.42 8.23 8.96
N GLY A 247 7.29 8.50 9.95
CA GLY A 247 8.17 7.51 10.55
C GLY A 247 7.38 6.34 11.14
N GLN A 248 6.32 6.61 11.92
CA GLN A 248 5.46 5.58 12.50
C GLN A 248 4.73 4.75 11.43
N VAL A 249 4.21 5.39 10.38
CA VAL A 249 3.58 4.70 9.25
C VAL A 249 4.60 3.81 8.54
N SER A 250 5.83 4.30 8.35
CA SER A 250 6.91 3.52 7.73
C SER A 250 7.32 2.31 8.58
N GLU A 251 7.35 2.46 9.90
CA GLU A 251 7.65 1.35 10.82
C GLU A 251 6.55 0.29 10.79
N ALA A 252 5.28 0.70 10.92
CA ALA A 252 4.14 -0.21 10.80
C ALA A 252 4.11 -0.94 9.46
N ARG A 253 4.42 -0.22 8.37
CA ARG A 253 4.58 -0.82 7.04
C ARG A 253 5.69 -1.87 7.02
N ASN A 254 6.86 -1.59 7.59
CA ASN A 254 7.97 -2.54 7.60
C ASN A 254 7.61 -3.82 8.35
N VAL A 255 6.92 -3.71 9.48
CA VAL A 255 6.40 -4.87 10.22
C VAL A 255 5.42 -5.67 9.35
N ALA A 256 4.48 -5.00 8.68
CA ALA A 256 3.54 -5.66 7.79
C ALA A 256 4.23 -6.38 6.62
N VAL A 257 5.25 -5.75 6.01
CA VAL A 257 6.05 -6.36 4.93
C VAL A 257 6.76 -7.63 5.40
N VAL A 258 7.36 -7.61 6.59
CA VAL A 258 8.03 -8.79 7.14
C VAL A 258 7.01 -9.91 7.39
N MET A 259 5.87 -9.61 8.03
CA MET A 259 4.83 -10.60 8.30
C MET A 259 4.27 -11.22 7.01
N LEU A 260 3.92 -10.38 6.04
CA LEU A 260 3.40 -10.84 4.76
C LEU A 260 4.47 -11.58 3.94
N GLY A 261 5.73 -11.14 4.04
CA GLY A 261 6.88 -11.81 3.43
C GLY A 261 7.07 -13.23 3.97
N VAL A 262 6.92 -13.44 5.29
CA VAL A 262 6.95 -14.78 5.90
C VAL A 262 5.80 -15.65 5.35
N ILE A 263 4.58 -15.12 5.28
CA ILE A 263 3.43 -15.85 4.73
C ILE A 263 3.67 -16.25 3.28
N SER A 264 4.20 -15.33 2.46
CA SER A 264 4.55 -15.63 1.06
C SER A 264 5.67 -16.63 0.93
N GLY A 265 6.66 -16.57 1.83
CA GLY A 265 7.74 -17.55 1.91
C GLY A 265 7.21 -18.94 2.22
N VAL A 266 6.27 -19.07 3.15
CA VAL A 266 5.61 -20.35 3.47
C VAL A 266 4.81 -20.86 2.27
N ALA A 267 4.05 -20.00 1.58
CA ALA A 267 3.31 -20.40 0.37
C ALA A 267 4.24 -20.89 -0.73
N LEU A 268 5.36 -20.20 -0.93
CA LEU A 268 6.37 -20.57 -1.92
C LEU A 268 7.08 -21.89 -1.53
N PHE A 269 7.33 -22.10 -0.25
CA PHE A 269 7.89 -23.35 0.28
C PHE A 269 6.95 -24.54 0.04
N ILE A 270 5.66 -24.37 0.31
CA ILE A 270 4.63 -25.39 0.03
C ILE A 270 4.58 -25.70 -1.48
N GLY A 271 4.61 -24.65 -2.33
CA GLY A 271 4.71 -24.81 -3.78
C GLY A 271 5.96 -25.62 -4.20
N GLY A 272 7.10 -25.33 -3.58
CA GLY A 272 8.36 -26.05 -3.79
C GLY A 272 8.29 -27.54 -3.39
N ILE A 273 7.66 -27.86 -2.25
CA ILE A 273 7.38 -29.26 -1.87
C ILE A 273 6.50 -29.94 -2.91
N GLY A 274 5.53 -29.22 -3.50
CA GLY A 274 4.72 -29.70 -4.61
C GLY A 274 5.59 -30.08 -5.83
N VAL A 275 6.54 -29.22 -6.21
CA VAL A 275 7.53 -29.52 -7.27
C VAL A 275 8.33 -30.76 -6.92
N MET A 276 8.88 -30.82 -5.72
CA MET A 276 9.69 -31.96 -5.25
C MET A 276 8.91 -33.27 -5.31
N ASN A 277 7.69 -33.32 -4.79
CA ASN A 277 6.88 -34.53 -4.74
C ASN A 277 6.55 -35.05 -6.16
N ILE A 278 6.19 -34.13 -7.06
CA ILE A 278 5.87 -34.51 -8.45
C ILE A 278 7.10 -35.01 -9.19
N MET A 279 8.24 -34.39 -8.97
CA MET A 279 9.50 -34.83 -9.56
C MET A 279 9.94 -36.19 -9.02
N LEU A 280 9.70 -36.52 -7.73
CA LEU A 280 9.96 -37.85 -7.16
C LEU A 280 9.09 -38.94 -7.81
N VAL A 281 7.80 -38.66 -7.98
CA VAL A 281 6.88 -39.58 -8.67
C VAL A 281 7.30 -39.76 -10.12
N ALA A 282 7.61 -38.67 -10.84
CA ALA A 282 8.10 -38.76 -12.22
C ALA A 282 9.39 -39.57 -12.34
N ALA A 283 10.35 -39.43 -11.41
CA ALA A 283 11.55 -40.22 -11.35
C ALA A 283 11.25 -41.72 -11.08
N GLY A 284 10.19 -42.04 -10.31
CA GLY A 284 9.68 -43.38 -10.09
C GLY A 284 9.09 -44.01 -11.36
N GLU A 285 8.15 -43.28 -12.00
CA GLU A 285 7.47 -43.74 -13.23
C GLU A 285 8.46 -43.96 -14.40
N ARG A 286 9.52 -43.13 -14.48
CA ARG A 286 10.53 -43.17 -15.56
C ARG A 286 11.77 -44.00 -15.21
N THR A 287 11.68 -44.87 -14.19
CA THR A 287 12.83 -45.67 -13.72
C THR A 287 13.44 -46.53 -14.84
N HIS A 288 12.64 -47.21 -15.66
CA HIS A 288 13.09 -48.03 -16.78
C HIS A 288 13.81 -47.18 -17.85
N GLU A 289 13.28 -46.03 -18.21
CA GLU A 289 13.89 -45.10 -19.16
C GLU A 289 15.27 -44.61 -18.67
N ILE A 290 15.37 -44.24 -17.36
CA ILE A 290 16.65 -43.89 -16.74
C ILE A 290 17.65 -45.06 -16.80
N GLY A 291 17.17 -46.30 -16.56
CA GLY A 291 17.97 -47.51 -16.66
C GLY A 291 18.56 -47.73 -18.06
N ILE A 292 17.75 -47.60 -19.09
CA ILE A 292 18.18 -47.70 -20.49
C ILE A 292 19.23 -46.62 -20.81
N ARG A 293 18.98 -45.37 -20.49
CA ARG A 293 19.93 -44.25 -20.74
C ARG A 293 21.30 -44.53 -20.09
N LYS A 294 21.29 -44.99 -18.86
CA LYS A 294 22.55 -45.36 -18.16
C LYS A 294 23.24 -46.58 -18.74
N ALA A 295 22.49 -47.56 -19.21
CA ALA A 295 23.04 -48.76 -19.88
C ALA A 295 23.74 -48.39 -21.20
N VAL A 296 23.25 -47.38 -21.91
CA VAL A 296 23.84 -46.82 -23.15
C VAL A 296 24.95 -45.79 -22.89
N GLY A 297 25.32 -45.56 -21.61
CA GLY A 297 26.48 -44.74 -21.25
C GLY A 297 26.17 -43.35 -20.66
N ALA A 298 24.92 -43.01 -20.34
CA ALA A 298 24.60 -41.77 -19.66
C ALA A 298 25.15 -41.76 -18.21
N THR A 299 25.89 -40.74 -17.86
CA THR A 299 26.41 -40.56 -16.50
C THR A 299 25.32 -40.11 -15.52
N GLY A 300 25.50 -40.34 -14.23
CA GLY A 300 24.60 -39.83 -13.19
C GLY A 300 24.46 -38.30 -13.26
N LYS A 301 25.53 -37.56 -13.63
CA LYS A 301 25.52 -36.11 -13.84
C LYS A 301 24.58 -35.69 -14.98
N ASN A 302 24.49 -36.48 -16.05
CA ASN A 302 23.60 -36.19 -17.17
C ASN A 302 22.13 -36.33 -16.76
N ILE A 303 21.80 -37.37 -15.98
CA ILE A 303 20.46 -37.62 -15.43
C ILE A 303 20.10 -36.49 -14.44
N LEU A 304 21.01 -36.16 -13.53
CA LEU A 304 20.81 -35.04 -12.57
C LEU A 304 20.52 -33.71 -13.30
N ALA A 305 21.35 -33.35 -14.29
CA ALA A 305 21.15 -32.13 -15.07
C ALA A 305 19.81 -32.13 -15.79
N GLN A 306 19.37 -33.26 -16.36
CA GLN A 306 18.08 -33.35 -17.03
C GLN A 306 16.92 -33.08 -16.06
N PHE A 307 16.88 -33.73 -14.90
CA PHE A 307 15.82 -33.53 -13.90
C PHE A 307 15.86 -32.14 -13.29
N MET A 308 17.05 -31.53 -13.10
CA MET A 308 17.21 -30.14 -12.67
C MET A 308 16.60 -29.17 -13.68
N VAL A 309 16.89 -29.31 -14.97
CA VAL A 309 16.30 -28.49 -16.01
C VAL A 309 14.78 -28.62 -16.02
N GLU A 310 14.25 -29.83 -15.83
CA GLU A 310 12.81 -30.10 -15.78
C GLU A 310 12.15 -29.37 -14.60
N SER A 311 12.73 -29.41 -13.39
CA SER A 311 12.21 -28.72 -12.23
C SER A 311 12.29 -27.20 -12.36
N VAL A 312 13.37 -26.67 -12.93
CA VAL A 312 13.52 -25.24 -13.20
C VAL A 312 12.46 -24.76 -14.22
N ILE A 313 12.20 -25.52 -15.27
CA ILE A 313 11.16 -25.17 -16.27
C ILE A 313 9.78 -25.14 -15.61
N LEU A 314 9.43 -26.10 -14.76
CA LEU A 314 8.16 -26.09 -14.03
C LEU A 314 8.02 -24.85 -13.14
N SER A 315 9.09 -24.48 -12.45
CA SER A 315 9.10 -23.30 -11.59
C SER A 315 9.09 -21.99 -12.38
N VAL A 316 9.76 -21.92 -13.54
CA VAL A 316 9.69 -20.77 -14.47
C VAL A 316 8.26 -20.59 -14.99
N LEU A 317 7.60 -21.66 -15.40
CA LEU A 317 6.20 -21.62 -15.82
C LEU A 317 5.29 -21.14 -14.68
N GLY A 318 5.51 -21.65 -13.46
CA GLY A 318 4.84 -21.16 -12.25
C GLY A 318 5.14 -19.69 -11.98
N GLY A 319 6.39 -19.26 -12.14
CA GLY A 319 6.81 -17.87 -11.99
C GLY A 319 6.10 -16.92 -12.96
N ILE A 320 6.06 -17.29 -14.25
CA ILE A 320 5.36 -16.51 -15.29
C ILE A 320 3.85 -16.42 -14.97
N LEU A 321 3.22 -17.56 -14.65
CA LEU A 321 1.82 -17.58 -14.25
C LEU A 321 1.57 -16.74 -12.99
N GLY A 322 2.48 -16.82 -12.02
CA GLY A 322 2.43 -16.03 -10.80
C GLY A 322 2.53 -14.53 -11.05
N ILE A 323 3.41 -14.11 -11.95
CA ILE A 323 3.52 -12.71 -12.40
C ILE A 323 2.20 -12.25 -13.05
N LEU A 324 1.64 -13.04 -13.95
CA LEU A 324 0.37 -12.70 -14.61
C LEU A 324 -0.79 -12.62 -13.61
N LEU A 325 -0.89 -13.56 -12.68
CA LEU A 325 -1.89 -13.55 -11.62
C LEU A 325 -1.68 -12.35 -10.68
N GLY A 326 -0.45 -12.08 -10.28
CA GLY A 326 -0.09 -10.93 -9.44
C GLY A 326 -0.48 -9.61 -10.10
N LEU A 327 -0.18 -9.45 -11.40
CA LEU A 327 -0.63 -8.30 -12.20
C LEU A 327 -2.16 -8.17 -12.20
N GLY A 328 -2.86 -9.27 -12.47
CA GLY A 328 -4.33 -9.29 -12.47
C GLY A 328 -4.92 -8.83 -11.14
N VAL A 329 -4.36 -9.30 -10.01
CA VAL A 329 -4.78 -8.89 -8.66
C VAL A 329 -4.46 -7.41 -8.42
N ILE A 330 -3.25 -6.95 -8.74
CA ILE A 330 -2.81 -5.56 -8.54
C ILE A 330 -3.72 -4.59 -9.31
N TYR A 331 -3.96 -4.84 -10.60
CA TYR A 331 -4.86 -4.02 -11.40
C TYR A 331 -6.32 -4.11 -10.93
N GLY A 332 -6.79 -5.31 -10.55
CA GLY A 332 -8.11 -5.50 -9.96
C GLY A 332 -8.29 -4.69 -8.67
N MET A 333 -7.30 -4.72 -7.78
CA MET A 333 -7.32 -3.91 -6.56
C MET A 333 -7.33 -2.40 -6.85
N GLY A 334 -6.59 -1.94 -7.86
CA GLY A 334 -6.58 -0.53 -8.27
C GLY A 334 -7.95 0.00 -8.68
N LEU A 335 -8.86 -0.85 -9.17
CA LEU A 335 -10.25 -0.47 -9.49
C LEU A 335 -11.11 -0.24 -8.24
N PHE A 336 -10.83 -0.94 -7.14
CA PHE A 336 -11.60 -0.86 -5.89
C PHE A 336 -10.96 0.07 -4.86
N ILE A 337 -9.65 0.05 -4.77
CA ILE A 337 -8.86 0.83 -3.82
C ILE A 337 -8.15 1.89 -4.66
N LYS A 338 -8.51 3.17 -4.51
CA LYS A 338 -7.91 4.32 -5.23
C LYS A 338 -6.41 4.53 -4.90
N ILE A 339 -5.66 3.45 -4.81
CA ILE A 339 -4.20 3.44 -4.67
C ILE A 339 -3.63 3.08 -6.04
N GLU A 340 -2.85 3.97 -6.62
CA GLU A 340 -2.16 3.66 -7.87
C GLU A 340 -1.19 2.50 -7.64
N PRO A 341 -1.37 1.38 -8.36
CA PRO A 341 -0.52 0.23 -8.18
C PRO A 341 0.91 0.58 -8.61
N PHE A 342 1.84 0.47 -7.69
CA PHE A 342 3.26 0.65 -7.99
C PHE A 342 3.81 -0.62 -8.62
N MET A 343 4.05 -0.58 -9.92
CA MET A 343 4.69 -1.66 -10.66
C MET A 343 6.06 -1.21 -11.16
N ASN A 344 7.09 -1.89 -10.66
CA ASN A 344 8.45 -1.74 -11.17
C ASN A 344 8.94 -3.09 -11.72
N VAL A 345 9.72 -3.05 -12.79
CA VAL A 345 10.38 -4.23 -13.40
C VAL A 345 11.23 -4.98 -12.36
N GLU A 346 11.79 -4.28 -11.39
CA GLU A 346 12.56 -4.86 -10.29
C GLU A 346 11.72 -5.83 -9.44
N ILE A 347 10.46 -5.49 -9.15
CA ILE A 347 9.54 -6.34 -8.37
C ILE A 347 9.26 -7.63 -9.13
N ALA A 348 8.97 -7.54 -10.42
CA ALA A 348 8.76 -8.70 -11.28
C ALA A 348 10.04 -9.57 -11.37
N GLY A 349 11.20 -8.93 -11.46
CA GLY A 349 12.50 -9.60 -11.46
C GLY A 349 12.79 -10.37 -10.17
N LEU A 350 12.54 -9.76 -9.02
CA LEU A 350 12.70 -10.42 -7.71
C LEU A 350 11.75 -11.61 -7.54
N ALA A 351 10.49 -11.44 -7.93
CA ALA A 351 9.50 -12.51 -7.87
C ALA A 351 9.86 -13.68 -8.81
N PHE A 352 10.37 -13.39 -10.00
CA PHE A 352 10.87 -14.39 -10.93
C PHE A 352 12.11 -15.11 -10.39
N LEU A 353 13.04 -14.38 -9.80
CA LEU A 353 14.23 -14.96 -9.16
C LEU A 353 13.84 -15.91 -8.02
N ALA A 354 12.84 -15.55 -7.21
CA ALA A 354 12.33 -16.43 -6.16
C ALA A 354 11.79 -17.76 -6.74
N ALA A 355 11.06 -17.73 -7.87
CA ALA A 355 10.61 -18.94 -8.56
C ALA A 355 11.79 -19.80 -9.04
N LEU A 356 12.83 -19.19 -9.60
CA LEU A 356 14.04 -19.91 -10.01
C LEU A 356 14.73 -20.60 -8.84
N VAL A 357 14.87 -19.90 -7.71
CA VAL A 357 15.47 -20.46 -6.48
C VAL A 357 14.67 -21.69 -6.01
N VAL A 358 13.35 -21.61 -6.02
CA VAL A 358 12.48 -22.75 -5.68
C VAL A 358 12.73 -23.94 -6.61
N GLY A 359 12.76 -23.70 -7.93
CA GLY A 359 13.03 -24.76 -8.90
C GLY A 359 14.36 -25.47 -8.68
N VAL A 360 15.39 -24.71 -8.35
CA VAL A 360 16.72 -25.28 -8.06
C VAL A 360 16.71 -26.02 -6.72
N VAL A 361 16.29 -25.38 -5.63
CA VAL A 361 16.36 -25.95 -4.28
C VAL A 361 15.55 -27.22 -4.15
N PHE A 362 14.29 -27.18 -4.59
CA PHE A 362 13.39 -28.35 -4.50
C PHE A 362 13.58 -29.36 -5.62
N GLY A 363 14.31 -29.03 -6.69
CA GLY A 363 14.68 -29.94 -7.76
C GLY A 363 15.90 -30.81 -7.46
N VAL A 364 16.84 -30.33 -6.61
CA VAL A 364 18.10 -31.01 -6.31
C VAL A 364 17.86 -32.42 -5.76
N TYR A 365 16.97 -32.54 -4.76
CA TYR A 365 16.74 -33.84 -4.10
C TYR A 365 16.15 -34.90 -5.05
N PRO A 366 15.04 -34.66 -5.79
CA PRO A 366 14.51 -35.65 -6.75
C PRO A 366 15.49 -35.96 -7.88
N ALA A 367 16.22 -34.95 -8.37
CA ALA A 367 17.23 -35.15 -9.40
C ALA A 367 18.38 -36.06 -8.90
N GLY A 368 18.78 -35.93 -7.64
CA GLY A 368 19.74 -36.81 -6.98
C GLY A 368 19.24 -38.22 -6.85
N VAL A 369 17.98 -38.43 -6.45
CA VAL A 369 17.34 -39.73 -6.37
C VAL A 369 17.30 -40.42 -7.75
N ALA A 370 16.90 -39.69 -8.79
CA ALA A 370 16.90 -40.20 -10.16
C ALA A 370 18.30 -40.57 -10.64
N ALA A 371 19.30 -39.74 -10.36
CA ALA A 371 20.69 -39.94 -10.72
C ALA A 371 21.34 -41.11 -9.96
N GLY A 372 20.86 -41.46 -8.76
CA GLY A 372 21.37 -42.55 -7.94
C GLY A 372 20.89 -43.97 -8.37
N LYS A 373 19.88 -44.07 -9.24
CA LYS A 373 19.33 -45.38 -9.65
C LYS A 373 20.35 -46.20 -10.40
N SER A 374 20.49 -47.49 -10.03
CA SER A 374 21.38 -48.42 -10.72
C SER A 374 20.75 -48.95 -12.03
N PRO A 375 21.50 -49.09 -13.14
CA PRO A 375 20.97 -49.62 -14.40
C PRO A 375 20.32 -51.01 -14.26
N ILE A 376 20.95 -51.90 -13.50
CA ILE A 376 20.49 -53.29 -13.31
C ILE A 376 19.18 -53.31 -12.50
N GLY A 377 19.11 -52.54 -11.41
CA GLY A 377 17.89 -52.42 -10.59
C GLY A 377 16.72 -51.79 -11.35
N ALA A 378 17.01 -50.78 -12.19
CA ALA A 378 16.00 -50.08 -12.99
C ALA A 378 15.41 -50.98 -14.11
N LEU A 379 16.17 -51.90 -14.67
CA LEU A 379 15.71 -52.83 -15.71
C LEU A 379 14.99 -54.08 -15.14
N LYS A 380 15.33 -54.50 -13.91
CA LYS A 380 14.66 -55.66 -13.23
C LYS A 380 13.26 -55.33 -12.70
N HIS A 381 12.91 -54.10 -12.52
CA HIS A 381 11.64 -53.66 -11.90
C HIS A 381 10.42 -53.70 -12.84
N TYR A 382 10.58 -54.27 -14.05
CA TYR A 382 9.54 -54.35 -15.08
C TYR A 382 9.00 -55.81 -15.23
N ARG A 383 8.68 -56.44 -14.10
CA ARG A 383 7.89 -57.71 -14.06
C ARG A 383 6.64 -57.50 -13.21
#